data_bc20aa009fca77ddf425765aaae80e12
#
_entry.id   bc20aa009fca77ddf425765aaae80e12
#
_cell.length_a   1.000
_cell.length_b   1.000
_cell.length_c   1.000
_cell.angle_alpha   90.00
_cell.angle_beta   90.00
_cell.angle_gamma   90.00
#
_symmetry.space_group_name_H-M   'P 1'
#
loop_
_entity.id
_entity.type
_entity.pdbx_description
1 polymer ?
#
loop_
_entity_poly.entity_id
_entity_poly.type
_entity_poly.pdbx_seq_one_letter_code
_entity_poly.pdbx_strand_id
1 'polypeptide(L)'
;CETVISGKKVLLLKPSTFMNLSGQSVTEAAAFYKVPMDRVVVLFDDISLEPGASRVRRKGTDGGHNGIKNIIYLSGHDDFPRVKIGVGKKPHPDYDLADWVLSGFKKEEVEPMKNAFILAQGAVEQIVAGNIDKAMNLYNGTGRQKAQEKRAARENKAPAAPHPSQPAENAAQENPGESKA
;
A
#
# COMPACT_ATOMS: atom_id res chain seq x y z
N CYS A 1 -0.86 20.83 8.93
CA CYS A 1 0.37 21.53 8.47
C CYS A 1 0.47 21.52 6.96
N GLU A 2 1.24 22.44 6.38
CA GLU A 2 1.55 22.49 4.96
C GLU A 2 2.88 21.77 4.68
N THR A 3 2.96 21.09 3.54
CA THR A 3 4.16 20.39 3.08
C THR A 3 4.19 20.33 1.55
N VAL A 4 5.25 19.75 0.99
CA VAL A 4 5.39 19.49 -0.45
C VAL A 4 5.54 17.99 -0.67
N ILE A 5 4.65 17.41 -1.48
CA ILE A 5 4.70 16.00 -1.89
C ILE A 5 4.70 15.97 -3.43
N SER A 6 5.65 15.27 -4.03
CA SER A 6 5.78 15.16 -5.49
C SER A 6 5.76 16.53 -6.21
N GLY A 7 6.40 17.55 -5.61
CA GLY A 7 6.47 18.90 -6.13
C GLY A 7 5.20 19.74 -6.02
N LYS A 8 4.17 19.25 -5.34
CA LYS A 8 2.90 19.95 -5.12
C LYS A 8 2.72 20.35 -3.67
N LYS A 9 2.17 21.54 -3.43
CA LYS A 9 1.74 21.95 -2.08
C LYS A 9 0.60 21.05 -1.61
N VAL A 10 0.71 20.52 -0.40
CA VAL A 10 -0.25 19.63 0.24
C VAL A 10 -0.54 20.11 1.65
N LEU A 11 -1.82 20.16 2.01
CA LEU A 11 -2.27 20.36 3.38
C LEU A 11 -2.48 18.98 4.04
N LEU A 12 -1.74 18.70 5.10
CA LEU A 12 -1.96 17.52 5.95
C LEU A 12 -2.91 17.90 7.07
N LEU A 13 -4.10 17.31 7.06
CA LEU A 13 -5.15 17.52 8.05
C LEU A 13 -5.33 16.26 8.91
N LYS A 14 -5.20 16.42 10.23
CA LYS A 14 -5.61 15.43 11.21
C LYS A 14 -6.73 16.06 12.05
N PRO A 15 -8.01 15.70 11.79
CA PRO A 15 -9.13 16.22 12.57
C PRO A 15 -8.98 15.90 14.06
N SER A 16 -9.35 16.85 14.91
CA SER A 16 -9.46 16.65 16.37
C SER A 16 -10.91 16.57 16.84
N THR A 17 -11.86 16.59 15.91
CA THR A 17 -13.28 16.30 16.15
C THR A 17 -13.48 14.81 16.45
N PHE A 18 -14.64 14.48 17.03
CA PHE A 18 -15.06 13.06 17.07
C PHE A 18 -15.13 12.48 15.66
N MET A 19 -14.93 11.15 15.53
CA MET A 19 -14.89 10.48 14.24
C MET A 19 -16.15 10.75 13.39
N ASN A 20 -17.33 10.69 13.99
CA ASN A 20 -18.61 10.98 13.34
C ASN A 20 -18.83 12.46 13.00
N LEU A 21 -17.89 13.35 13.31
CA LEU A 21 -17.88 14.78 12.97
C LEU A 21 -16.68 15.15 12.08
N SER A 22 -15.95 14.18 11.56
CA SER A 22 -14.75 14.42 10.73
C SER A 22 -15.05 15.26 9.48
N GLY A 23 -16.26 15.16 8.94
CA GLY A 23 -16.67 15.93 7.78
C GLY A 23 -16.67 17.44 8.01
N GLN A 24 -16.93 17.91 9.24
CA GLN A 24 -16.86 19.34 9.58
C GLN A 24 -15.46 19.88 9.30
N SER A 25 -14.44 19.27 9.91
CA SER A 25 -13.05 19.68 9.72
C SER A 25 -12.59 19.58 8.26
N VAL A 26 -13.02 18.54 7.55
CA VAL A 26 -12.61 18.35 6.15
C VAL A 26 -13.25 19.37 5.23
N THR A 27 -14.56 19.60 5.36
CA THR A 27 -15.27 20.57 4.49
C THR A 27 -14.88 22.01 4.79
N GLU A 28 -14.70 22.37 6.05
CA GLU A 28 -14.19 23.68 6.44
C GLU A 28 -12.79 23.94 5.89
N ALA A 29 -11.87 22.99 6.03
CA ALA A 29 -10.53 23.13 5.49
C ALA A 29 -10.54 23.19 3.97
N ALA A 30 -11.32 22.32 3.30
CA ALA A 30 -11.45 22.32 1.85
C ALA A 30 -12.00 23.66 1.32
N ALA A 31 -13.01 24.22 1.98
CA ALA A 31 -13.58 25.53 1.64
C ALA A 31 -12.57 26.66 1.86
N PHE A 32 -11.91 26.70 3.02
CA PHE A 32 -10.93 27.72 3.38
C PHE A 32 -9.76 27.78 2.40
N TYR A 33 -9.18 26.61 2.08
CA TYR A 33 -8.04 26.51 1.17
C TYR A 33 -8.48 26.41 -0.31
N LYS A 34 -9.78 26.46 -0.61
CA LYS A 34 -10.36 26.33 -1.96
C LYS A 34 -9.90 25.07 -2.68
N VAL A 35 -9.87 23.95 -1.95
CA VAL A 35 -9.50 22.62 -2.48
C VAL A 35 -10.78 21.88 -2.85
N PRO A 36 -11.01 21.52 -4.12
CA PRO A 36 -12.16 20.73 -4.52
C PRO A 36 -12.06 19.30 -3.99
N MET A 37 -13.20 18.63 -3.76
CA MET A 37 -13.25 17.33 -3.09
C MET A 37 -12.55 16.20 -3.87
N ASP A 38 -12.46 16.27 -5.18
CA ASP A 38 -11.71 15.33 -6.02
C ASP A 38 -10.17 15.38 -5.77
N ARG A 39 -9.68 16.44 -5.11
CA ARG A 39 -8.29 16.61 -4.66
C ARG A 39 -8.08 16.33 -3.17
N VAL A 40 -9.11 15.93 -2.46
CA VAL A 40 -9.02 15.50 -1.06
C VAL A 40 -8.73 14.00 -1.03
N VAL A 41 -7.63 13.59 -0.41
CA VAL A 41 -7.29 12.18 -0.21
C VAL A 41 -7.54 11.82 1.25
N VAL A 42 -8.42 10.84 1.51
CA VAL A 42 -8.74 10.42 2.88
C VAL A 42 -8.07 9.07 3.18
N LEU A 43 -7.28 9.03 4.26
CA LEU A 43 -6.70 7.81 4.82
C LEU A 43 -7.51 7.41 6.05
N PHE A 44 -7.93 6.15 6.14
CA PHE A 44 -8.73 5.65 7.25
C PHE A 44 -8.61 4.14 7.42
N ASP A 45 -9.00 3.65 8.58
CA ASP A 45 -9.04 2.23 8.90
C ASP A 45 -10.20 1.49 8.20
N ASP A 46 -9.98 0.22 7.88
CA ASP A 46 -11.00 -0.64 7.28
C ASP A 46 -10.96 -2.02 7.93
N ILE A 47 -12.04 -2.36 8.65
CA ILE A 47 -12.19 -3.66 9.33
C ILE A 47 -12.42 -4.83 8.36
N SER A 48 -12.74 -4.57 7.10
CA SER A 48 -12.93 -5.61 6.08
C SER A 48 -11.62 -6.10 5.47
N LEU A 49 -10.53 -5.42 5.76
CA LEU A 49 -9.18 -5.75 5.30
C LEU A 49 -8.35 -6.33 6.45
N GLU A 50 -7.57 -7.35 6.15
CA GLU A 50 -6.61 -7.92 7.11
C GLU A 50 -5.57 -6.88 7.56
N PRO A 51 -5.06 -6.98 8.82
CA PRO A 51 -4.01 -6.11 9.30
C PRO A 51 -2.79 -6.10 8.36
N GLY A 52 -2.33 -4.91 8.03
CA GLY A 52 -1.22 -4.75 7.08
C GLY A 52 -1.62 -4.71 5.61
N ALA A 53 -2.89 -4.94 5.26
CA ALA A 53 -3.39 -4.73 3.92
C ALA A 53 -3.74 -3.26 3.67
N SER A 54 -3.57 -2.80 2.43
CA SER A 54 -4.03 -1.48 2.01
C SER A 54 -4.89 -1.58 0.76
N ARG A 55 -5.79 -0.60 0.58
CA ARG A 55 -6.65 -0.52 -0.60
C ARG A 55 -6.91 0.91 -1.01
N VAL A 56 -6.47 1.26 -2.20
CA VAL A 56 -6.72 2.55 -2.84
C VAL A 56 -8.00 2.48 -3.65
N ARG A 57 -8.84 3.50 -3.55
CA ARG A 57 -10.06 3.65 -4.36
C ARG A 57 -10.21 5.10 -4.79
N ARG A 58 -10.71 5.29 -6.01
CA ARG A 58 -10.98 6.60 -6.58
C ARG A 58 -12.23 7.23 -5.96
N LYS A 59 -13.24 6.40 -5.69
CA LYS A 59 -14.54 6.77 -5.11
C LYS A 59 -15.16 5.58 -4.38
N GLY A 60 -16.28 5.79 -3.69
CA GLY A 60 -17.06 4.70 -3.08
C GLY A 60 -17.90 5.16 -1.90
N THR A 61 -18.69 4.24 -1.36
CA THR A 61 -19.50 4.45 -0.16
C THR A 61 -18.65 4.54 1.11
N ASP A 62 -19.28 4.81 2.23
CA ASP A 62 -18.64 4.89 3.55
C ASP A 62 -18.11 3.53 4.08
N GLY A 63 -18.71 2.41 3.60
CA GLY A 63 -18.34 1.06 4.04
C GLY A 63 -18.55 0.84 5.54
N GLY A 64 -19.44 1.59 6.18
CA GLY A 64 -19.72 1.54 7.61
C GLY A 64 -18.78 2.40 8.47
N HIS A 65 -17.83 3.11 7.87
CA HIS A 65 -16.92 3.99 8.61
C HIS A 65 -17.57 5.35 8.88
N ASN A 66 -17.81 5.68 10.16
CA ASN A 66 -18.55 6.87 10.57
C ASN A 66 -17.93 8.19 10.09
N GLY A 67 -16.61 8.29 10.06
CA GLY A 67 -15.91 9.48 9.56
C GLY A 67 -16.15 9.70 8.08
N ILE A 68 -16.05 8.64 7.26
CA ILE A 68 -16.31 8.70 5.82
C ILE A 68 -17.77 9.04 5.54
N LYS A 69 -18.70 8.42 6.30
CA LYS A 69 -20.13 8.72 6.21
C LYS A 69 -20.40 10.22 6.43
N ASN A 70 -19.78 10.80 7.45
CA ASN A 70 -19.94 12.22 7.76
C ASN A 70 -19.29 13.14 6.70
N ILE A 71 -18.12 12.76 6.15
CA ILE A 71 -17.49 13.50 5.06
C ILE A 71 -18.38 13.51 3.82
N ILE A 72 -18.91 12.34 3.41
CA ILE A 72 -19.83 12.23 2.27
C ILE A 72 -21.09 13.07 2.51
N TYR A 73 -21.68 12.96 3.70
CA TYR A 73 -22.90 13.68 4.04
C TYR A 73 -22.73 15.20 3.96
N LEU A 74 -21.65 15.75 4.54
CA LEU A 74 -21.45 17.20 4.59
C LEU A 74 -20.88 17.79 3.29
N SER A 75 -20.06 17.03 2.57
CA SER A 75 -19.50 17.50 1.30
C SER A 75 -20.46 17.31 0.11
N GLY A 76 -21.40 16.36 0.21
CA GLY A 76 -22.22 15.95 -0.94
C GLY A 76 -21.46 15.13 -1.99
N HIS A 77 -20.22 14.72 -1.70
CA HIS A 77 -19.33 14.03 -2.62
C HIS A 77 -18.93 12.65 -2.11
N ASP A 78 -18.90 11.65 -2.99
CA ASP A 78 -18.37 10.30 -2.73
C ASP A 78 -17.22 9.93 -3.68
N ASP A 79 -16.79 10.87 -4.51
CA ASP A 79 -15.82 10.71 -5.59
C ASP A 79 -14.39 11.16 -5.23
N PHE A 80 -14.12 11.41 -3.94
CA PHE A 80 -12.78 11.71 -3.47
C PHE A 80 -11.90 10.46 -3.35
N PRO A 81 -10.60 10.54 -3.68
CA PRO A 81 -9.64 9.46 -3.49
C PRO A 81 -9.51 9.03 -2.03
N ARG A 82 -9.36 7.75 -1.82
CA ARG A 82 -9.23 7.15 -0.48
C ARG A 82 -8.21 6.03 -0.42
N VAL A 83 -7.49 5.98 0.69
CA VAL A 83 -6.56 4.92 1.05
C VAL A 83 -7.05 4.25 2.31
N LYS A 84 -7.51 3.02 2.18
CA LYS A 84 -7.99 2.19 3.28
C LYS A 84 -6.84 1.39 3.84
N ILE A 85 -6.73 1.33 5.17
CA ILE A 85 -5.70 0.59 5.90
C ILE A 85 -6.39 -0.49 6.73
N GLY A 86 -6.08 -1.75 6.46
CA GLY A 86 -6.70 -2.88 7.14
C GLY A 86 -6.29 -2.97 8.60
N VAL A 87 -7.28 -3.10 9.46
CA VAL A 87 -7.12 -3.32 10.90
C VAL A 87 -7.75 -4.64 11.37
N GLY A 88 -8.33 -5.41 10.43
CA GLY A 88 -8.94 -6.70 10.70
C GLY A 88 -10.34 -6.60 11.31
N LYS A 89 -11.03 -7.73 11.31
CA LYS A 89 -12.36 -7.87 11.85
C LYS A 89 -12.33 -7.97 13.37
N LYS A 90 -13.36 -7.44 14.04
CA LYS A 90 -13.54 -7.65 15.47
C LYS A 90 -13.65 -9.15 15.81
N PRO A 91 -13.15 -9.58 16.99
CA PRO A 91 -13.03 -11.01 17.34
C PRO A 91 -14.39 -11.69 17.53
N HIS A 92 -15.40 -10.96 17.97
CA HIS A 92 -16.75 -11.45 18.21
C HIS A 92 -17.81 -10.49 17.67
N PRO A 93 -18.98 -10.98 17.22
CA PRO A 93 -20.08 -10.13 16.74
C PRO A 93 -20.50 -9.08 17.77
N ASP A 94 -20.54 -9.45 19.05
CA ASP A 94 -20.98 -8.60 20.16
C ASP A 94 -19.90 -7.63 20.67
N TYR A 95 -18.66 -7.73 20.16
CA TYR A 95 -17.59 -6.80 20.54
C TYR A 95 -17.92 -5.39 20.02
N ASP A 96 -17.76 -4.36 20.86
CA ASP A 96 -17.99 -2.98 20.42
C ASP A 96 -16.99 -2.59 19.31
N LEU A 97 -17.50 -1.96 18.27
CA LEU A 97 -16.68 -1.63 17.12
C LEU A 97 -15.70 -0.50 17.41
N ALA A 98 -16.13 0.49 18.23
CA ALA A 98 -15.25 1.59 18.61
C ALA A 98 -14.12 1.09 19.50
N ASP A 99 -14.42 0.22 20.46
CA ASP A 99 -13.38 -0.39 21.30
C ASP A 99 -12.39 -1.20 20.47
N TRP A 100 -12.87 -1.91 19.43
CA TRP A 100 -12.00 -2.66 18.54
C TRP A 100 -11.03 -1.77 17.75
N VAL A 101 -11.54 -0.77 17.03
CA VAL A 101 -10.71 0.08 16.16
C VAL A 101 -9.81 1.04 16.96
N LEU A 102 -10.11 1.28 18.22
CA LEU A 102 -9.29 2.08 19.15
C LEU A 102 -8.33 1.23 19.97
N SER A 103 -8.41 -0.10 19.89
CA SER A 103 -7.51 -0.99 20.62
C SER A 103 -6.09 -0.96 20.05
N GLY A 104 -5.13 -1.43 20.86
CA GLY A 104 -3.75 -1.61 20.41
C GLY A 104 -3.59 -2.81 19.49
N PHE A 105 -2.64 -2.74 18.55
CA PHE A 105 -2.27 -3.87 17.70
C PHE A 105 -1.58 -4.96 18.50
N LYS A 106 -1.83 -6.22 18.15
CA LYS A 106 -1.10 -7.36 18.68
C LYS A 106 0.37 -7.30 18.23
N LYS A 107 1.24 -7.94 18.99
CA LYS A 107 2.69 -7.93 18.71
C LYS A 107 3.02 -8.40 17.29
N GLU A 108 2.33 -9.44 16.83
CA GLU A 108 2.46 -9.99 15.48
C GLU A 108 1.92 -9.09 14.36
N GLU A 109 1.05 -8.14 14.69
CA GLU A 109 0.45 -7.21 13.73
C GLU A 109 1.29 -5.94 13.53
N VAL A 110 2.22 -5.63 14.44
CA VAL A 110 3.00 -4.38 14.41
C VAL A 110 3.81 -4.24 13.13
N GLU A 111 4.54 -5.27 12.71
CA GLU A 111 5.33 -5.22 11.48
C GLU A 111 4.47 -5.18 10.21
N PRO A 112 3.39 -5.98 10.06
CA PRO A 112 2.42 -5.80 8.99
C PRO A 112 1.86 -4.37 8.93
N MET A 113 1.50 -3.77 10.05
CA MET A 113 0.96 -2.40 10.10
C MET A 113 1.98 -1.35 9.68
N LYS A 114 3.25 -1.46 10.10
CA LYS A 114 4.31 -0.57 9.61
C LYS A 114 4.43 -0.63 8.08
N ASN A 115 4.38 -1.83 7.50
CA ASN A 115 4.38 -2.00 6.06
C ASN A 115 3.15 -1.38 5.39
N ALA A 116 1.96 -1.51 6.00
CA ALA A 116 0.75 -0.86 5.48
C ALA A 116 0.88 0.66 5.44
N PHE A 117 1.49 1.28 6.45
CA PHE A 117 1.75 2.73 6.45
C PHE A 117 2.73 3.14 5.34
N ILE A 118 3.78 2.37 5.09
CA ILE A 118 4.72 2.61 3.96
C ILE A 118 3.97 2.50 2.62
N LEU A 119 3.10 1.50 2.46
CA LEU A 119 2.27 1.37 1.27
C LEU A 119 1.30 2.54 1.11
N ALA A 120 0.66 2.96 2.20
CA ALA A 120 -0.26 4.10 2.21
C ALA A 120 0.46 5.41 1.84
N GLN A 121 1.67 5.65 2.37
CA GLN A 121 2.51 6.79 1.99
C GLN A 121 2.80 6.78 0.49
N GLY A 122 3.31 5.69 -0.06
CA GLY A 122 3.58 5.58 -1.49
C GLY A 122 2.34 5.74 -2.37
N ALA A 123 1.17 5.28 -1.89
CA ALA A 123 -0.10 5.49 -2.55
C ALA A 123 -0.46 6.97 -2.62
N VAL A 124 -0.33 7.70 -1.50
CA VAL A 124 -0.58 9.15 -1.44
C VAL A 124 0.35 9.90 -2.39
N GLU A 125 1.64 9.58 -2.42
CA GLU A 125 2.61 10.19 -3.33
C GLU A 125 2.19 10.04 -4.80
N GLN A 126 1.73 8.84 -5.20
CA GLN A 126 1.22 8.62 -6.57
C GLN A 126 -0.09 9.35 -6.83
N ILE A 127 -1.02 9.40 -5.88
CA ILE A 127 -2.29 10.14 -6.03
C ILE A 127 -2.00 11.64 -6.18
N VAL A 128 -1.16 12.21 -5.33
CA VAL A 128 -0.77 13.62 -5.40
C VAL A 128 -0.06 13.93 -6.73
N ALA A 129 0.75 13.01 -7.25
CA ALA A 129 1.36 13.15 -8.57
C ALA A 129 0.35 13.08 -9.74
N GLY A 130 -0.91 12.66 -9.48
CA GLY A 130 -1.96 12.50 -10.50
C GLY A 130 -2.09 11.07 -11.06
N ASN A 131 -1.39 10.11 -10.47
CA ASN A 131 -1.28 8.74 -10.96
C ASN A 131 -2.12 7.75 -10.15
N ILE A 132 -3.41 8.03 -9.96
CA ILE A 132 -4.27 7.20 -9.07
C ILE A 132 -4.39 5.74 -9.57
N ASP A 133 -4.42 5.48 -10.87
CA ASP A 133 -4.47 4.11 -11.40
C ASP A 133 -3.20 3.33 -11.07
N LYS A 134 -2.06 4.00 -11.16
CA LYS A 134 -0.78 3.44 -10.72
C LYS A 134 -0.77 3.19 -9.21
N ALA A 135 -1.34 4.09 -8.41
CA ALA A 135 -1.51 3.88 -6.99
C ALA A 135 -2.37 2.64 -6.70
N MET A 136 -3.50 2.48 -7.39
CA MET A 136 -4.38 1.31 -7.24
C MET A 136 -3.67 0.01 -7.62
N ASN A 137 -2.88 0.00 -8.69
CA ASN A 137 -2.15 -1.19 -9.15
C ASN A 137 -0.99 -1.57 -8.22
N LEU A 138 -0.26 -0.58 -7.70
CA LEU A 138 0.93 -0.82 -6.90
C LEU A 138 0.66 -1.07 -5.41
N TYR A 139 -0.38 -0.45 -4.84
CA TYR A 139 -0.55 -0.39 -3.38
C TYR A 139 -1.81 -1.09 -2.87
N ASN A 140 -2.60 -1.74 -3.72
CA ASN A 140 -3.66 -2.64 -3.28
C ASN A 140 -3.06 -4.00 -2.89
N GLY A 141 -3.41 -4.51 -1.70
CA GLY A 141 -2.95 -5.80 -1.19
C GLY A 141 -2.15 -5.69 0.11
N THR A 142 -1.47 -6.76 0.47
CA THR A 142 -0.59 -6.80 1.65
C THR A 142 0.86 -6.53 1.24
N GLY A 143 1.63 -5.90 2.12
CA GLY A 143 3.07 -5.68 1.91
C GLY A 143 3.84 -6.98 1.66
N ARG A 144 3.38 -8.08 2.26
CA ARG A 144 3.98 -9.41 2.09
C ARG A 144 3.80 -9.95 0.67
N GLN A 145 2.59 -9.82 0.10
CA GLN A 145 2.33 -10.24 -1.28
C GLN A 145 3.17 -9.45 -2.28
N LYS A 146 3.27 -8.13 -2.10
CA LYS A 146 4.06 -7.27 -2.98
C LYS A 146 5.57 -7.45 -2.84
N ALA A 147 6.05 -7.81 -1.66
CA ALA A 147 7.45 -8.19 -1.48
C ALA A 147 7.78 -9.50 -2.21
N GLN A 148 6.87 -10.48 -2.19
CA GLN A 148 7.00 -11.74 -2.94
C GLN A 148 6.95 -11.52 -4.44
N GLU A 149 6.01 -10.72 -4.94
CA GLU A 149 5.91 -10.36 -6.36
C GLU A 149 7.17 -9.63 -6.87
N LYS A 150 7.70 -8.68 -6.08
CA LYS A 150 8.96 -7.99 -6.41
C LYS A 150 10.15 -8.94 -6.44
N ARG A 151 10.20 -9.92 -5.52
CA ARG A 151 11.26 -10.92 -5.48
C ARG A 151 11.18 -11.86 -6.68
N ALA A 152 10.00 -12.38 -6.99
CA ALA A 152 9.76 -13.23 -8.16
C ALA A 152 10.08 -12.49 -9.48
N ALA A 153 9.69 -11.22 -9.60
CA ALA A 153 10.00 -10.41 -10.77
C ALA A 153 11.51 -10.09 -10.93
N ARG A 154 12.28 -10.05 -9.82
CA ARG A 154 13.75 -9.92 -9.87
C ARG A 154 14.42 -11.22 -10.24
N GLU A 155 13.94 -12.35 -9.74
CA GLU A 155 14.47 -13.68 -10.06
C GLU A 155 14.23 -14.04 -11.54
N ASN A 156 13.07 -13.68 -12.11
CA ASN A 156 12.80 -13.84 -13.55
C ASN A 156 13.58 -12.87 -14.46
N LYS A 157 14.18 -11.83 -13.93
CA LYS A 157 14.95 -10.83 -14.68
C LYS A 157 16.46 -11.02 -14.56
N ALA A 158 16.92 -11.95 -13.71
CA ALA A 158 18.33 -12.31 -13.62
C ALA A 158 18.72 -13.11 -14.88
N PRO A 159 19.79 -12.71 -15.59
CA PRO A 159 20.28 -13.52 -16.70
C PRO A 159 20.74 -14.89 -16.19
N ALA A 160 20.38 -15.96 -16.89
CA ALA A 160 20.83 -17.31 -16.58
C ALA A 160 22.36 -17.32 -16.44
N ALA A 161 22.83 -17.85 -15.31
CA ALA A 161 24.27 -18.02 -15.09
C ALA A 161 24.84 -18.89 -16.23
N PRO A 162 26.00 -18.56 -16.79
CA PRO A 162 26.60 -19.36 -17.85
C PRO A 162 26.89 -20.77 -17.31
N HIS A 163 26.43 -21.78 -18.05
CA HIS A 163 26.75 -23.18 -17.77
C HIS A 163 28.28 -23.34 -17.65
N PRO A 164 28.79 -24.05 -16.65
CA PRO A 164 30.19 -24.42 -16.63
C PRO A 164 30.51 -25.30 -17.83
N SER A 165 31.39 -24.81 -18.69
CA SER A 165 31.95 -25.54 -19.82
C SER A 165 32.63 -26.84 -19.31
N GLN A 166 32.23 -27.96 -19.85
CA GLN A 166 32.85 -29.24 -19.63
C GLN A 166 34.34 -29.19 -19.98
N PRO A 167 35.23 -29.81 -19.20
CA PRO A 167 36.65 -29.92 -19.57
C PRO A 167 36.80 -30.84 -20.78
N ALA A 168 37.50 -30.35 -21.79
CA ALA A 168 37.90 -31.14 -22.96
C ALA A 168 38.81 -32.29 -22.51
N GLU A 169 38.35 -33.49 -22.73
CA GLU A 169 39.14 -34.73 -22.59
C GLU A 169 40.14 -34.81 -23.74
N ASN A 170 41.41 -34.49 -23.46
CA ASN A 170 42.53 -34.68 -24.38
C ASN A 170 42.90 -36.17 -24.39
N ALA A 171 42.48 -36.86 -25.45
CA ALA A 171 42.99 -38.17 -25.77
C ALA A 171 44.48 -38.11 -26.20
N ALA A 172 45.36 -38.53 -25.35
CA ALA A 172 46.74 -38.81 -25.70
C ALA A 172 46.76 -40.18 -26.43
N GLN A 173 47.03 -40.17 -27.71
CA GLN A 173 47.43 -41.34 -28.50
C GLN A 173 48.90 -41.64 -28.22
N GLU A 174 49.13 -42.71 -27.52
CA GLU A 174 50.46 -43.35 -27.50
C GLU A 174 50.65 -44.11 -28.84
N ASN A 175 51.76 -43.86 -29.44
CA ASN A 175 52.24 -44.59 -30.63
C ASN A 175 53.41 -45.46 -30.19
N PRO A 176 53.35 -46.79 -30.36
CA PRO A 176 54.49 -47.67 -30.13
C PRO A 176 55.18 -47.97 -31.45
N GLY A 177 56.42 -47.62 -31.56
CA GLY A 177 57.26 -47.95 -32.71
C GLY A 177 58.69 -48.14 -32.28
N GLU A 178 58.98 -49.32 -32.26
CA GLU A 178 59.99 -50.16 -32.94
C GLU A 178 61.43 -50.05 -32.42
N SER A 179 61.78 -51.14 -31.80
CA SER A 179 62.95 -52.02 -31.87
C SER A 179 63.88 -51.80 -33.06
N LYS A 180 65.14 -51.76 -32.83
CA LYS A 180 66.18 -52.66 -33.32
C LYS A 180 67.59 -52.27 -32.93
N ALA A 181 68.29 -53.31 -32.56
CA ALA A 181 69.71 -53.68 -32.61
C ALA A 181 70.51 -53.41 -31.38
#